data_6584ea89cdbddd9d36864aafa61ad1c5
#
_entry.id   6584ea89cdbddd9d36864aafa61ad1c5
#
_cell.length_a   1.000
_cell.length_b   1.000
_cell.length_c   1.000
_cell.angle_alpha   90.00
_cell.angle_beta   90.00
_cell.angle_gamma   90.00
#
_symmetry.space_group_name_H-M   'P 1'
#
loop_
_entity.id
_entity.type
_entity.pdbx_description
1 polymer ?
#
loop_
_entity_poly.entity_id
_entity_poly.type
_entity_poly.pdbx_seq_one_letter_code
_entity_poly.pdbx_strand_id
1 'polypeptide(L)'
;MCEKLEFNEKYKAFTEVLHREVQTFEQCEEDVVQALAIVADDLKLGKVKYELDAPVSKIRPHGEHRVGKLFDNQKGAYGKAKHQVFVLPDGGTMTFSVYPCEDVDYSKEEQDTQQILLKEIYIQFSRVMMQGLLRGVLLTDMATGVANPEAFMQFIGKQLATGQIHTYTVFFFNVHNFKYVNKIFPYEEGDVILRNYAGMVDKMLLDDEIVARLGGDNFVALVKNERSEIILSKLQNLRL
;
A
#
# COMPACT_ATOMS: atom_id res chain seq x y z
N MET A 1 3.30 34.51 25.79
CA MET A 1 1.91 34.01 25.89
C MET A 1 1.20 34.01 24.55
N CYS A 2 1.38 35.04 23.69
CA CYS A 2 0.78 35.11 22.37
C CYS A 2 1.38 34.05 21.40
N GLU A 3 2.69 33.88 21.33
CA GLU A 3 3.38 32.89 20.49
C GLU A 3 3.00 31.44 20.83
N LYS A 4 2.82 31.10 22.11
CA LYS A 4 2.35 29.74 22.49
C LYS A 4 0.90 29.47 22.08
N LEU A 5 0.05 30.48 22.07
CA LEU A 5 -1.33 30.36 21.59
C LEU A 5 -1.37 30.16 20.06
N GLU A 6 -0.53 30.90 19.33
CA GLU A 6 -0.42 30.79 17.86
C GLU A 6 0.14 29.42 17.44
N PHE A 7 1.15 28.92 18.14
CA PHE A 7 1.68 27.57 17.88
C PHE A 7 0.63 26.48 18.17
N ASN A 8 -0.17 26.63 19.23
CA ASN A 8 -1.24 25.67 19.56
C ASN A 8 -2.32 25.62 18.46
N GLU A 9 -2.67 26.75 17.85
CA GLU A 9 -3.62 26.80 16.73
C GLU A 9 -3.03 26.13 15.47
N LYS A 10 -1.77 26.39 15.15
CA LYS A 10 -1.07 25.74 14.04
C LYS A 10 -0.92 24.23 14.28
N TYR A 11 -0.59 23.81 15.50
CA TYR A 11 -0.53 22.40 15.85
C TYR A 11 -1.89 21.70 15.71
N LYS A 12 -2.97 22.37 16.10
CA LYS A 12 -4.32 21.86 15.87
C LYS A 12 -4.61 21.69 14.38
N ALA A 13 -4.29 22.70 13.56
CA ALA A 13 -4.45 22.62 12.12
C ALA A 13 -3.57 21.51 11.48
N PHE A 14 -2.32 21.35 11.95
CA PHE A 14 -1.46 20.24 11.58
C PHE A 14 -2.12 18.88 11.85
N THR A 15 -2.65 18.67 13.07
CA THR A 15 -3.29 17.40 13.42
C THR A 15 -4.58 17.16 12.65
N GLU A 16 -5.37 18.18 12.37
CA GLU A 16 -6.59 18.08 11.55
C GLU A 16 -6.29 17.63 10.13
N VAL A 17 -5.21 18.13 9.52
CA VAL A 17 -4.76 17.71 8.18
C VAL A 17 -4.18 16.30 8.24
N LEU A 18 -3.28 16.03 9.18
CA LEU A 18 -2.60 14.75 9.32
C LEU A 18 -3.56 13.58 9.57
N HIS A 19 -4.65 13.80 10.30
CA HIS A 19 -5.59 12.75 10.68
C HIS A 19 -6.78 12.60 9.75
N ARG A 20 -6.73 13.17 8.54
CA ARG A 20 -7.74 12.92 7.52
C ARG A 20 -7.87 11.43 7.22
N GLU A 21 -9.06 11.03 6.85
CA GLU A 21 -9.29 9.66 6.42
C GLU A 21 -8.74 9.46 5.01
N VAL A 22 -7.68 8.67 4.90
CA VAL A 22 -7.00 8.36 3.63
C VAL A 22 -6.96 6.85 3.41
N GLN A 23 -6.95 6.45 2.14
CA GLN A 23 -7.02 5.05 1.73
C GLN A 23 -5.68 4.52 1.21
N THR A 24 -4.80 5.40 0.74
CA THR A 24 -3.52 5.04 0.12
C THR A 24 -2.35 5.74 0.79
N PHE A 25 -1.16 5.18 0.61
CA PHE A 25 0.08 5.75 1.13
C PHE A 25 0.36 7.12 0.49
N GLU A 26 0.09 7.26 -0.81
CA GLU A 26 0.29 8.50 -1.57
C GLU A 26 -0.60 9.63 -1.04
N GLN A 27 -1.87 9.36 -0.76
CA GLN A 27 -2.76 10.35 -0.12
C GLN A 27 -2.27 10.76 1.27
N CYS A 28 -1.77 9.79 2.06
CA CYS A 28 -1.18 10.07 3.36
C CYS A 28 0.08 10.95 3.23
N GLU A 29 0.94 10.68 2.25
CA GLU A 29 2.13 11.48 1.96
C GLU A 29 1.76 12.93 1.60
N GLU A 30 0.74 13.14 0.76
CA GLU A 30 0.22 14.46 0.43
C GLU A 30 -0.29 15.23 1.66
N ASP A 31 -1.06 14.56 2.53
CA ASP A 31 -1.55 15.17 3.77
C ASP A 31 -0.39 15.51 4.73
N VAL A 32 0.62 14.65 4.84
CA VAL A 32 1.82 14.91 5.63
C VAL A 32 2.58 16.13 5.10
N VAL A 33 2.72 16.27 3.78
CA VAL A 33 3.35 17.44 3.14
C VAL A 33 2.59 18.72 3.50
N GLN A 34 1.26 18.71 3.39
CA GLN A 34 0.41 19.84 3.76
C GLN A 34 0.51 20.17 5.26
N ALA A 35 0.44 19.16 6.12
CA ALA A 35 0.53 19.33 7.56
C ALA A 35 1.87 19.92 7.99
N LEU A 36 3.00 19.41 7.47
CA LEU A 36 4.33 19.94 7.78
C LEU A 36 4.48 21.40 7.36
N ALA A 37 3.92 21.81 6.23
CA ALA A 37 3.97 23.20 5.76
C ALA A 37 3.35 24.19 6.76
N ILE A 38 2.37 23.75 7.57
CA ILE A 38 1.70 24.61 8.58
C ILE A 38 2.65 24.98 9.72
N VAL A 39 3.52 24.06 10.14
CA VAL A 39 4.36 24.17 11.34
C VAL A 39 5.85 24.36 11.03
N ALA A 40 6.21 24.34 9.76
CA ALA A 40 7.60 24.31 9.32
C ALA A 40 8.43 25.53 9.76
N ASP A 41 7.84 26.72 9.71
CA ASP A 41 8.54 27.95 10.10
C ASP A 41 8.76 27.99 11.61
N ASP A 42 7.78 27.63 12.41
CA ASP A 42 7.89 27.62 13.88
C ASP A 42 8.91 26.58 14.36
N LEU A 43 9.03 25.48 13.63
CA LEU A 43 10.02 24.43 13.90
C LEU A 43 11.36 24.66 13.19
N LYS A 44 11.51 25.76 12.46
CA LYS A 44 12.73 26.13 11.72
C LYS A 44 13.20 25.01 10.80
N LEU A 45 12.26 24.30 10.16
CA LEU A 45 12.57 23.21 9.24
C LEU A 45 13.13 23.75 7.93
N GLY A 46 14.29 23.26 7.53
CA GLY A 46 14.85 23.51 6.22
C GLY A 46 14.35 22.48 5.20
N LYS A 47 14.46 21.19 5.57
CA LYS A 47 14.05 20.08 4.72
C LYS A 47 13.73 18.85 5.56
N VAL A 48 12.72 18.08 5.14
CA VAL A 48 12.37 16.79 5.73
C VAL A 48 12.25 15.74 4.63
N LYS A 49 12.95 14.63 4.81
CA LYS A 49 12.85 13.44 3.95
C LYS A 49 12.50 12.24 4.78
N TYR A 50 11.94 11.21 4.14
CA TYR A 50 11.81 9.88 4.74
C TYR A 50 12.41 8.83 3.82
N GLU A 51 12.79 7.73 4.42
CA GLU A 51 13.17 6.47 3.80
C GLU A 51 12.46 5.35 4.52
N LEU A 52 11.75 4.52 3.76
CA LEU A 52 11.01 3.37 4.23
C LEU A 52 11.66 2.11 3.65
N ASP A 53 12.05 1.19 4.52
CA ASP A 53 12.52 -0.14 4.17
C ASP A 53 11.67 -1.18 4.87
N ALA A 54 10.93 -1.97 4.11
CA ALA A 54 10.14 -3.07 4.63
C ALA A 54 10.62 -4.40 4.02
N PRO A 55 10.88 -5.43 4.85
CA PRO A 55 11.47 -6.68 4.39
C PRO A 55 10.51 -7.50 3.54
N VAL A 56 11.08 -8.39 2.74
CA VAL A 56 10.32 -9.45 2.06
C VAL A 56 9.61 -10.32 3.10
N SER A 57 8.33 -10.52 2.92
CA SER A 57 7.49 -11.33 3.79
C SER A 57 6.39 -12.02 2.99
N LYS A 58 5.60 -12.91 3.62
CA LYS A 58 4.43 -13.51 2.97
C LYS A 58 3.39 -12.46 2.54
N ILE A 59 3.33 -11.34 3.24
CA ILE A 59 2.39 -10.25 2.97
C ILE A 59 2.99 -9.21 2.00
N ARG A 60 4.32 -9.14 1.91
CA ARG A 60 5.09 -8.30 0.98
C ARG A 60 6.10 -9.17 0.23
N PRO A 61 5.71 -9.88 -0.82
CA PRO A 61 6.58 -10.84 -1.51
C PRO A 61 7.83 -10.20 -2.15
N HIS A 62 7.80 -8.90 -2.39
CA HIS A 62 8.91 -8.15 -3.02
C HIS A 62 9.59 -7.18 -2.06
N GLY A 63 9.17 -7.15 -0.78
CA GLY A 63 9.57 -6.08 0.13
C GLY A 63 8.99 -4.74 -0.31
N GLU A 64 9.43 -3.67 0.34
CA GLU A 64 9.06 -2.31 -0.06
C GLU A 64 10.19 -1.36 0.31
N HIS A 65 10.65 -0.57 -0.66
CA HIS A 65 11.59 0.53 -0.45
C HIS A 65 11.00 1.80 -1.05
N ARG A 66 10.83 2.83 -0.22
CA ARG A 66 10.35 4.15 -0.65
C ARG A 66 11.22 5.26 -0.09
N VAL A 67 11.46 6.26 -0.88
CA VAL A 67 12.12 7.49 -0.46
C VAL A 67 11.29 8.68 -0.91
N GLY A 68 11.00 9.59 0.01
CA GLY A 68 10.20 10.77 -0.30
C GLY A 68 10.72 12.03 0.37
N LYS A 69 10.25 13.17 -0.15
CA LYS A 69 10.53 14.50 0.38
C LYS A 69 9.22 15.09 0.91
N LEU A 70 9.13 15.23 2.22
CA LEU A 70 7.93 15.72 2.90
C LEU A 70 7.89 17.23 3.03
N PHE A 71 9.06 17.89 3.10
CA PHE A 71 9.15 19.34 3.17
C PHE A 71 10.46 19.84 2.59
N ASP A 72 10.45 21.05 2.03
CA ASP A 72 11.63 21.74 1.53
C ASP A 72 11.33 23.24 1.44
N ASN A 73 12.04 24.07 2.23
CA ASN A 73 11.88 25.52 2.22
C ASN A 73 12.48 26.21 0.98
N GLN A 74 13.14 25.43 0.10
CA GLN A 74 13.75 25.86 -1.16
C GLN A 74 14.85 26.94 -1.04
N LYS A 75 15.33 27.24 0.17
CA LYS A 75 16.40 28.24 0.38
C LYS A 75 17.80 27.71 0.04
N GLY A 76 17.92 26.41 -0.23
CA GLY A 76 19.15 25.76 -0.75
C GLY A 76 20.27 25.54 0.25
N ALA A 77 20.23 26.21 1.40
CA ALA A 77 21.20 26.06 2.47
C ALA A 77 20.54 25.39 3.69
N TYR A 78 21.12 24.28 4.16
CA TYR A 78 20.59 23.49 5.28
C TYR A 78 21.71 23.14 6.24
N GLY A 79 21.37 23.10 7.53
CA GLY A 79 22.25 22.58 8.56
C GLY A 79 22.41 21.05 8.46
N LYS A 80 23.17 20.50 9.39
CA LYS A 80 23.45 19.04 9.42
C LYS A 80 22.17 18.25 9.71
N ALA A 81 21.93 17.22 8.91
CA ALA A 81 20.77 16.33 9.10
C ALA A 81 20.78 15.65 10.46
N LYS A 82 19.62 15.57 11.07
CA LYS A 82 19.32 14.70 12.22
C LYS A 82 18.42 13.56 11.74
N HIS A 83 18.75 12.33 12.14
CA HIS A 83 18.01 11.15 11.75
C HIS A 83 17.22 10.61 12.92
N GLN A 84 15.96 10.26 12.65
CA GLN A 84 15.09 9.56 13.60
C GLN A 84 14.55 8.30 12.94
N VAL A 85 14.82 7.16 13.57
CA VAL A 85 14.44 5.84 13.05
C VAL A 85 13.31 5.26 13.89
N PHE A 86 12.27 4.79 13.20
CA PHE A 86 11.15 4.06 13.79
C PHE A 86 11.13 2.65 13.22
N VAL A 87 10.83 1.66 14.06
CA VAL A 87 10.68 0.26 13.64
C VAL A 87 9.21 0.01 13.33
N LEU A 88 8.94 -0.55 12.15
CA LEU A 88 7.60 -0.93 11.72
C LEU A 88 7.15 -2.22 12.40
N PRO A 89 5.84 -2.45 12.55
CA PRO A 89 5.32 -3.67 13.18
C PRO A 89 5.74 -4.98 12.50
N ASP A 90 6.07 -4.91 11.21
CA ASP A 90 6.52 -6.06 10.38
C ASP A 90 8.05 -6.22 10.32
N GLY A 91 8.79 -5.47 11.15
CA GLY A 91 10.25 -5.53 11.25
C GLY A 91 10.99 -4.62 10.26
N GLY A 92 10.27 -3.85 9.44
CA GLY A 92 10.88 -2.80 8.61
C GLY A 92 11.27 -1.57 9.41
N THR A 93 11.83 -0.57 8.73
CA THR A 93 12.22 0.70 9.33
C THR A 93 11.71 1.88 8.52
N MET A 94 11.35 2.96 9.22
CA MET A 94 11.08 4.26 8.63
C MET A 94 12.02 5.28 9.25
N THR A 95 12.87 5.88 8.42
CA THR A 95 13.86 6.86 8.83
C THR A 95 13.46 8.24 8.35
N PHE A 96 13.31 9.18 9.27
CA PHE A 96 13.15 10.59 8.92
C PHE A 96 14.50 11.30 9.02
N SER A 97 14.83 12.08 7.99
CA SER A 97 16.01 12.95 7.94
C SER A 97 15.54 14.39 7.97
N VAL A 98 15.76 15.08 9.08
CA VAL A 98 15.39 16.47 9.29
C VAL A 98 16.62 17.34 9.17
N TYR A 99 16.57 18.28 8.26
CA TYR A 99 17.60 19.28 8.03
C TYR A 99 17.08 20.62 8.58
N PRO A 100 17.75 21.26 9.56
CA PRO A 100 17.39 22.59 10.00
C PRO A 100 17.64 23.63 8.89
N CYS A 101 17.08 24.83 9.06
CA CYS A 101 17.54 25.97 8.30
C CYS A 101 19.04 26.20 8.62
N GLU A 102 19.76 26.89 7.71
CA GLU A 102 21.16 27.22 7.93
C GLU A 102 21.34 28.04 9.21
N ASP A 103 22.43 27.80 9.94
CA ASP A 103 22.80 28.49 11.19
C ASP A 103 21.77 28.41 12.34
N VAL A 104 20.93 27.37 12.35
CA VAL A 104 19.96 27.16 13.45
C VAL A 104 20.42 26.04 14.39
N ASP A 105 20.65 26.40 15.64
CA ASP A 105 20.75 25.45 16.74
C ASP A 105 19.42 25.31 17.46
N TYR A 106 18.89 24.08 17.50
CA TYR A 106 17.66 23.78 18.20
C TYR A 106 17.85 23.68 19.70
N SER A 107 17.02 24.37 20.46
CA SER A 107 16.84 24.13 21.89
C SER A 107 16.34 22.69 22.14
N LYS A 108 16.45 22.23 23.39
CA LYS A 108 15.92 20.91 23.75
C LYS A 108 14.39 20.82 23.55
N GLU A 109 13.66 21.88 23.88
CA GLU A 109 12.21 21.96 23.73
C GLU A 109 11.78 21.84 22.25
N GLU A 110 12.49 22.52 21.34
CA GLU A 110 12.26 22.43 19.88
C GLU A 110 12.56 21.02 19.34
N GLN A 111 13.64 20.38 19.84
CA GLN A 111 13.96 19.00 19.46
C GLN A 111 12.89 18.02 19.93
N ASP A 112 12.43 18.15 21.17
CA ASP A 112 11.38 17.30 21.74
C ASP A 112 10.07 17.47 20.97
N THR A 113 9.71 18.70 20.58
CA THR A 113 8.54 19.00 19.75
C THR A 113 8.66 18.37 18.36
N GLN A 114 9.81 18.49 17.70
CA GLN A 114 10.03 17.84 16.41
C GLN A 114 9.90 16.32 16.52
N GLN A 115 10.42 15.71 17.57
CA GLN A 115 10.30 14.27 17.80
C GLN A 115 8.85 13.82 17.93
N ILE A 116 8.04 14.58 18.67
CA ILE A 116 6.60 14.29 18.82
C ILE A 116 5.91 14.34 17.46
N LEU A 117 6.12 15.40 16.69
CA LEU A 117 5.52 15.55 15.36
C LEU A 117 5.93 14.44 14.38
N LEU A 118 7.21 14.09 14.34
CA LEU A 118 7.68 12.99 13.51
C LEU A 118 7.09 11.64 13.95
N LYS A 119 6.89 11.44 15.25
CA LYS A 119 6.21 10.24 15.75
C LYS A 119 4.75 10.20 15.33
N GLU A 120 4.03 11.30 15.33
CA GLU A 120 2.66 11.36 14.82
C GLU A 120 2.59 11.06 13.33
N ILE A 121 3.49 11.63 12.53
CA ILE A 121 3.61 11.33 11.09
C ILE A 121 3.89 9.82 10.89
N TYR A 122 4.84 9.25 11.63
CA TYR A 122 5.13 7.82 11.60
C TYR A 122 3.89 6.97 11.92
N ILE A 123 3.12 7.35 12.94
CA ILE A 123 1.90 6.62 13.33
C ILE A 123 0.89 6.62 12.17
N GLN A 124 0.72 7.75 11.47
CA GLN A 124 -0.19 7.82 10.33
C GLN A 124 0.28 6.97 9.15
N PHE A 125 1.55 7.05 8.78
CA PHE A 125 2.11 6.17 7.74
C PHE A 125 1.94 4.69 8.12
N SER A 126 2.27 4.32 9.35
CA SER A 126 2.12 2.94 9.85
C SER A 126 0.67 2.47 9.82
N ARG A 127 -0.29 3.34 10.18
CA ARG A 127 -1.72 3.05 10.11
C ARG A 127 -2.16 2.73 8.69
N VAL A 128 -1.81 3.59 7.72
CA VAL A 128 -2.20 3.40 6.32
C VAL A 128 -1.54 2.16 5.71
N MET A 129 -0.27 1.93 6.01
CA MET A 129 0.44 0.72 5.60
C MET A 129 -0.21 -0.54 6.15
N MET A 130 -0.54 -0.55 7.44
CA MET A 130 -1.21 -1.69 8.07
C MET A 130 -2.60 -1.95 7.48
N GLN A 131 -3.37 -0.89 7.21
CA GLN A 131 -4.66 -1.01 6.53
C GLN A 131 -4.50 -1.60 5.12
N GLY A 132 -3.49 -1.18 4.36
CA GLY A 132 -3.16 -1.75 3.05
C GLY A 132 -2.81 -3.23 3.13
N LEU A 133 -1.98 -3.62 4.10
CA LEU A 133 -1.62 -5.03 4.34
C LEU A 133 -2.83 -5.87 4.74
N LEU A 134 -3.67 -5.38 5.65
CA LEU A 134 -4.90 -6.07 6.06
C LEU A 134 -5.85 -6.26 4.88
N ARG A 135 -6.04 -5.25 4.04
CA ARG A 135 -6.83 -5.38 2.81
C ARG A 135 -6.25 -6.45 1.88
N GLY A 136 -4.92 -6.44 1.68
CA GLY A 136 -4.24 -7.45 0.89
C GLY A 136 -4.54 -8.87 1.40
N VAL A 137 -4.40 -9.11 2.71
CA VAL A 137 -4.69 -10.41 3.32
C VAL A 137 -6.17 -10.78 3.21
N LEU A 138 -7.08 -9.82 3.44
CA LEU A 138 -8.53 -10.06 3.41
C LEU A 138 -9.08 -10.29 2.00
N LEU A 139 -8.41 -9.81 0.96
CA LEU A 139 -8.89 -9.84 -0.42
C LEU A 139 -8.09 -10.77 -1.34
N THR A 140 -7.06 -11.42 -0.82
CA THR A 140 -6.19 -12.33 -1.60
C THR A 140 -6.33 -13.77 -1.14
N ASP A 141 -6.35 -14.71 -2.06
CA ASP A 141 -6.17 -16.13 -1.76
C ASP A 141 -4.68 -16.41 -1.49
N MET A 142 -4.36 -16.74 -0.25
CA MET A 142 -2.97 -16.88 0.23
C MET A 142 -2.21 -18.04 -0.43
N ALA A 143 -2.90 -19.03 -0.97
CA ALA A 143 -2.26 -20.14 -1.65
C ALA A 143 -1.82 -19.78 -3.07
N THR A 144 -2.63 -19.00 -3.79
CA THR A 144 -2.40 -18.68 -5.21
C THR A 144 -1.94 -17.26 -5.48
N GLY A 145 -2.23 -16.31 -4.58
CA GLY A 145 -1.89 -14.90 -4.75
C GLY A 145 -2.87 -14.08 -5.58
N VAL A 146 -3.88 -14.70 -6.20
CA VAL A 146 -4.96 -13.98 -6.90
C VAL A 146 -6.06 -13.57 -5.93
N ALA A 147 -7.07 -12.85 -6.41
CA ALA A 147 -8.20 -12.45 -5.58
C ALA A 147 -8.92 -13.67 -4.96
N ASN A 148 -9.48 -13.45 -3.78
CA ASN A 148 -10.38 -14.41 -3.13
C ASN A 148 -11.86 -14.11 -3.49
N PRO A 149 -12.84 -14.94 -3.04
CA PRO A 149 -14.25 -14.71 -3.34
C PRO A 149 -14.77 -13.35 -2.88
N GLU A 150 -14.31 -12.85 -1.75
CA GLU A 150 -14.70 -11.54 -1.21
C GLU A 150 -14.26 -10.40 -2.14
N ALA A 151 -13.00 -10.40 -2.58
CA ALA A 151 -12.50 -9.42 -3.54
C ALA A 151 -13.27 -9.46 -4.88
N PHE A 152 -13.62 -10.66 -5.34
CA PHE A 152 -14.41 -10.83 -6.55
C PHE A 152 -15.81 -10.22 -6.41
N MET A 153 -16.46 -10.44 -5.27
CA MET A 153 -17.77 -9.85 -5.00
C MET A 153 -17.73 -8.34 -4.86
N GLN A 154 -16.67 -7.78 -4.22
CA GLN A 154 -16.47 -6.34 -4.16
C GLN A 154 -16.25 -5.73 -5.53
N PHE A 155 -15.48 -6.40 -6.40
CA PHE A 155 -15.28 -5.96 -7.78
C PHE A 155 -16.59 -5.93 -8.56
N ILE A 156 -17.42 -6.99 -8.48
CA ILE A 156 -18.76 -7.03 -9.08
C ILE A 156 -19.63 -5.89 -8.55
N GLY A 157 -19.65 -5.69 -7.23
CA GLY A 157 -20.41 -4.61 -6.59
C GLY A 157 -20.05 -3.24 -7.14
N LYS A 158 -18.75 -2.97 -7.36
CA LYS A 158 -18.27 -1.75 -7.99
C LYS A 158 -18.78 -1.59 -9.44
N GLN A 159 -18.72 -2.68 -10.25
CA GLN A 159 -19.20 -2.62 -11.64
C GLN A 159 -20.73 -2.46 -11.71
N LEU A 160 -21.47 -3.03 -10.77
CA LEU A 160 -22.92 -2.83 -10.65
C LEU A 160 -23.24 -1.38 -10.29
N ALA A 161 -22.58 -0.82 -9.31
CA ALA A 161 -22.79 0.56 -8.85
C ALA A 161 -22.51 1.60 -9.96
N THR A 162 -21.53 1.31 -10.83
CA THR A 162 -21.20 2.16 -12.00
C THR A 162 -22.01 1.84 -13.25
N GLY A 163 -22.90 0.84 -13.19
CA GLY A 163 -23.71 0.40 -14.33
C GLY A 163 -22.90 -0.31 -15.43
N GLN A 164 -21.66 -0.70 -15.15
CA GLN A 164 -20.75 -1.28 -16.17
C GLN A 164 -20.76 -2.81 -16.23
N ILE A 165 -21.44 -3.47 -15.33
CA ILE A 165 -21.42 -4.96 -15.25
C ILE A 165 -21.81 -5.65 -16.57
N HIS A 166 -22.69 -5.04 -17.37
CA HIS A 166 -23.13 -5.58 -18.66
C HIS A 166 -22.02 -5.61 -19.73
N THR A 167 -20.90 -4.93 -19.50
CA THR A 167 -19.74 -4.94 -20.39
C THR A 167 -18.77 -6.07 -20.10
N TYR A 168 -19.09 -6.93 -19.14
CA TYR A 168 -18.23 -8.05 -18.71
C TYR A 168 -18.85 -9.41 -18.99
N THR A 169 -17.99 -10.38 -19.25
CA THR A 169 -18.28 -11.81 -19.33
C THR A 169 -17.66 -12.52 -18.13
N VAL A 170 -18.41 -13.42 -17.50
CA VAL A 170 -17.92 -14.27 -16.42
C VAL A 170 -17.42 -15.59 -17.00
N PHE A 171 -16.22 -15.99 -16.60
CA PHE A 171 -15.68 -17.32 -16.86
C PHE A 171 -15.59 -18.09 -15.54
N PHE A 172 -16.15 -19.28 -15.52
CA PHE A 172 -15.95 -20.24 -14.45
C PHE A 172 -15.13 -21.41 -15.00
N PHE A 173 -14.01 -21.72 -14.36
CA PHE A 173 -13.09 -22.74 -14.85
C PHE A 173 -12.32 -23.39 -13.70
N ASN A 174 -11.72 -24.56 -13.98
CA ASN A 174 -10.90 -25.29 -13.03
C ASN A 174 -9.65 -25.85 -13.67
N VAL A 175 -8.69 -26.29 -12.84
CA VAL A 175 -7.48 -26.97 -13.32
C VAL A 175 -7.83 -28.42 -13.64
N HIS A 176 -7.73 -28.76 -14.94
CA HIS A 176 -8.09 -30.10 -15.41
C HIS A 176 -7.30 -31.20 -14.69
N ASN A 177 -8.01 -32.20 -14.19
CA ASN A 177 -7.42 -33.35 -13.51
C ASN A 177 -6.60 -33.04 -12.24
N PHE A 178 -6.77 -31.89 -11.60
CA PHE A 178 -6.03 -31.50 -10.41
C PHE A 178 -6.09 -32.52 -9.27
N LYS A 179 -7.20 -33.26 -9.13
CA LYS A 179 -7.32 -34.34 -8.15
C LYS A 179 -6.26 -35.45 -8.29
N TYR A 180 -5.68 -35.64 -9.49
CA TYR A 180 -4.60 -36.59 -9.69
C TYR A 180 -3.26 -36.03 -9.24
N VAL A 181 -3.06 -34.72 -9.34
CA VAL A 181 -1.88 -34.03 -8.81
C VAL A 181 -1.78 -34.31 -7.30
N ASN A 182 -2.86 -34.10 -6.55
CA ASN A 182 -2.93 -34.33 -5.10
C ASN A 182 -2.81 -35.81 -4.68
N LYS A 183 -2.93 -36.75 -5.62
CA LYS A 183 -2.70 -38.20 -5.36
C LYS A 183 -1.25 -38.61 -5.54
N ILE A 184 -0.52 -37.91 -6.40
CA ILE A 184 0.85 -38.26 -6.80
C ILE A 184 1.87 -37.43 -6.07
N PHE A 185 1.55 -36.14 -5.79
CA PHE A 185 2.44 -35.18 -5.19
C PHE A 185 1.97 -34.76 -3.78
N PRO A 186 2.87 -34.33 -2.90
CA PRO A 186 2.51 -33.67 -1.64
C PRO A 186 1.64 -32.43 -1.88
N TYR A 187 0.78 -32.09 -0.90
CA TYR A 187 -0.13 -30.94 -1.00
C TYR A 187 0.59 -29.61 -1.30
N GLU A 188 1.82 -29.45 -0.80
CA GLU A 188 2.67 -28.26 -1.03
C GLU A 188 3.00 -28.06 -2.52
N GLU A 189 3.23 -29.14 -3.26
CA GLU A 189 3.48 -29.09 -4.71
C GLU A 189 2.18 -28.74 -5.47
N GLY A 190 1.03 -29.23 -5.02
CA GLY A 190 -0.27 -28.86 -5.55
C GLY A 190 -0.54 -27.36 -5.43
N ASP A 191 -0.18 -26.75 -4.29
CA ASP A 191 -0.31 -25.29 -4.11
C ASP A 191 0.63 -24.50 -5.03
N VAL A 192 1.83 -24.99 -5.30
CA VAL A 192 2.75 -24.36 -6.28
C VAL A 192 2.15 -24.41 -7.69
N ILE A 193 1.56 -25.54 -8.09
CA ILE A 193 0.90 -25.70 -9.40
C ILE A 193 -0.27 -24.72 -9.51
N LEU A 194 -1.14 -24.64 -8.50
CA LEU A 194 -2.27 -23.71 -8.49
C LEU A 194 -1.82 -22.25 -8.54
N ARG A 195 -0.76 -21.91 -7.83
CA ARG A 195 -0.17 -20.56 -7.83
C ARG A 195 0.35 -20.19 -9.22
N ASN A 196 1.09 -21.08 -9.85
CA ASN A 196 1.61 -20.86 -11.19
C ASN A 196 0.48 -20.70 -12.22
N TYR A 197 -0.54 -21.55 -12.13
CA TYR A 197 -1.73 -21.47 -12.99
C TYR A 197 -2.46 -20.14 -12.80
N ALA A 198 -2.78 -19.79 -11.57
CA ALA A 198 -3.44 -18.54 -11.24
C ALA A 198 -2.64 -17.31 -11.71
N GLY A 199 -1.32 -17.30 -11.50
CA GLY A 199 -0.43 -16.24 -11.97
C GLY A 199 -0.33 -16.14 -13.50
N MET A 200 -0.46 -17.25 -14.23
CA MET A 200 -0.54 -17.21 -15.69
C MET A 200 -1.87 -16.60 -16.15
N VAL A 201 -2.98 -16.92 -15.51
CA VAL A 201 -4.28 -16.33 -15.82
C VAL A 201 -4.28 -14.84 -15.50
N ASP A 202 -3.82 -14.46 -14.31
CA ASP A 202 -3.76 -13.08 -13.86
C ASP A 202 -2.98 -12.17 -14.83
N LYS A 203 -1.83 -12.63 -15.31
CA LYS A 203 -1.03 -11.91 -16.33
C LYS A 203 -1.71 -11.75 -17.69
N MET A 204 -2.80 -12.45 -17.97
CA MET A 204 -3.59 -12.27 -19.18
C MET A 204 -4.62 -11.15 -19.05
N LEU A 205 -4.93 -10.76 -17.82
CA LEU A 205 -5.98 -9.80 -17.51
C LEU A 205 -5.45 -8.36 -17.52
N LEU A 206 -6.36 -7.42 -17.67
CA LEU A 206 -6.10 -5.98 -17.54
C LEU A 206 -6.45 -5.51 -16.12
N ASP A 207 -6.03 -4.29 -15.76
CA ASP A 207 -6.26 -3.71 -14.44
C ASP A 207 -7.76 -3.56 -14.07
N ASP A 208 -8.63 -3.54 -15.08
CA ASP A 208 -10.09 -3.49 -14.91
C ASP A 208 -10.78 -4.86 -15.13
N GLU A 209 -10.04 -5.94 -15.04
CA GLU A 209 -10.49 -7.32 -15.06
C GLU A 209 -10.01 -8.04 -13.79
N ILE A 210 -10.61 -9.15 -13.43
CA ILE A 210 -10.26 -9.86 -12.19
C ILE A 210 -10.34 -11.38 -12.37
N VAL A 211 -9.40 -12.11 -11.77
CA VAL A 211 -9.51 -13.55 -11.51
C VAL A 211 -9.49 -13.81 -10.02
N ALA A 212 -10.36 -14.70 -9.55
CA ALA A 212 -10.39 -15.13 -8.17
C ALA A 212 -10.43 -16.65 -8.05
N ARG A 213 -9.85 -17.16 -6.95
CA ARG A 213 -9.97 -18.57 -6.57
C ARG A 213 -11.16 -18.74 -5.63
N LEU A 214 -12.09 -19.64 -5.99
CA LEU A 214 -13.28 -19.94 -5.17
C LEU A 214 -13.03 -21.05 -4.13
N GLY A 215 -11.95 -21.80 -4.28
CA GLY A 215 -11.56 -22.92 -3.42
C GLY A 215 -11.19 -24.17 -4.22
N GLY A 216 -10.33 -25.01 -3.67
CA GLY A 216 -9.83 -26.17 -4.38
C GLY A 216 -9.10 -25.76 -5.66
N ASP A 217 -9.52 -26.31 -6.79
CA ASP A 217 -9.02 -26.01 -8.14
C ASP A 217 -9.97 -25.12 -8.94
N ASN A 218 -10.99 -24.49 -8.29
CA ASN A 218 -12.01 -23.70 -8.95
C ASN A 218 -11.66 -22.23 -8.96
N PHE A 219 -11.77 -21.61 -10.13
CA PHE A 219 -11.50 -20.20 -10.39
C PHE A 219 -12.69 -19.54 -11.09
N VAL A 220 -12.79 -18.22 -10.92
CA VAL A 220 -13.73 -17.38 -11.66
C VAL A 220 -12.98 -16.16 -12.16
N ALA A 221 -13.30 -15.69 -13.36
CA ALA A 221 -12.79 -14.44 -13.90
C ALA A 221 -13.93 -13.58 -14.44
N LEU A 222 -13.78 -12.26 -14.29
CA LEU A 222 -14.64 -11.26 -14.90
C LEU A 222 -13.80 -10.45 -15.90
N VAL A 223 -14.14 -10.58 -17.18
CA VAL A 223 -13.35 -10.08 -18.30
C VAL A 223 -14.23 -9.21 -19.20
N LYS A 224 -13.67 -8.18 -19.82
CA LYS A 224 -14.39 -7.35 -20.80
C LYS A 224 -14.93 -8.19 -21.95
N ASN A 225 -16.18 -7.93 -22.36
CA ASN A 225 -16.85 -8.66 -23.45
C ASN A 225 -16.01 -8.71 -24.73
N GLU A 226 -15.37 -7.59 -25.08
CA GLU A 226 -14.51 -7.47 -26.27
C GLU A 226 -13.28 -8.37 -26.26
N ARG A 227 -12.86 -8.84 -25.07
CA ARG A 227 -11.71 -9.73 -24.87
C ARG A 227 -12.09 -11.18 -24.57
N SER A 228 -13.38 -11.44 -24.41
CA SER A 228 -13.89 -12.74 -23.94
C SER A 228 -13.41 -13.91 -24.80
N GLU A 229 -13.49 -13.81 -26.11
CA GLU A 229 -13.04 -14.89 -27.03
C GLU A 229 -11.53 -15.13 -26.97
N ILE A 230 -10.74 -14.07 -26.87
CA ILE A 230 -9.28 -14.16 -26.75
C ILE A 230 -8.91 -14.85 -25.44
N ILE A 231 -9.53 -14.46 -24.33
CA ILE A 231 -9.25 -15.06 -23.02
C ILE A 231 -9.74 -16.51 -22.97
N LEU A 232 -10.91 -16.80 -23.52
CA LEU A 232 -11.40 -18.19 -23.62
C LEU A 232 -10.42 -19.09 -24.37
N SER A 233 -9.94 -18.64 -25.54
CA SER A 233 -8.95 -19.39 -26.32
C SER A 233 -7.65 -19.61 -25.56
N LYS A 234 -7.17 -18.59 -24.82
CA LYS A 234 -5.97 -18.73 -23.99
C LYS A 234 -6.18 -19.70 -22.82
N LEU A 235 -7.32 -19.64 -22.13
CA LEU A 235 -7.64 -20.56 -21.02
C LEU A 235 -7.71 -22.00 -21.50
N GLN A 236 -8.32 -22.27 -22.66
CA GLN A 236 -8.40 -23.62 -23.26
C GLN A 236 -7.04 -24.20 -23.65
N ASN A 237 -6.09 -23.35 -24.00
CA ASN A 237 -4.73 -23.74 -24.40
C ASN A 237 -3.72 -23.66 -23.24
N LEU A 238 -4.14 -23.23 -22.05
CA LEU A 238 -3.27 -23.14 -20.91
C LEU A 238 -2.92 -24.56 -20.42
N ARG A 239 -1.64 -24.90 -20.52
CA ARG A 239 -1.08 -26.17 -20.03
C ARG A 239 -0.10 -25.88 -18.90
N LEU A 240 -0.19 -26.71 -17.86
CA LEU A 240 0.74 -26.71 -16.73
C LEU A 240 2.01 -27.48 -17.07
#